data_bb90e0f00a78e74ff5376e607e98a60a
#
_entry.id   bb90e0f00a78e74ff5376e607e98a60a
#
_cell.length_a   1.000
_cell.length_b   1.000
_cell.length_c   1.000
_cell.angle_alpha   90.00
_cell.angle_beta   90.00
_cell.angle_gamma   90.00
#
_symmetry.space_group_name_H-M   'P 1'
#
loop_
_entity.id
_entity.type
_entity.pdbx_description
1 polymer ?
#
loop_
_entity_poly.entity_id
_entity_poly.type
_entity_poly.pdbx_seq_one_letter_code
_entity_poly.pdbx_strand_id
1 'polypeptide(L)'
;LTPYVDENGKPKYYGRFNQGVVTVNLIDIGLSAGKDLDKFWKIFDERMELCHRALQCRHERLTGTLSDAAPILWQYGALARLKKGEKIDKLLHGGYSTLSLGYAGLWECVYSLIGKKLTEKEGKELGLEIMQKLNDYCAKWKKAENIDYSLYGTPLESTTYKFAKCLQKRFGIIKGVTDKNYITNTVSYTHLRAH
;
A
#
# COMPACT_ATOMS: atom_id res chain seq x y z
N LEU A 1 -12.06 0.75 -0.12
CA LEU A 1 -12.11 -0.11 1.07
C LEU A 1 -12.84 -1.40 0.73
N THR A 2 -12.16 -2.53 0.81
CA THR A 2 -12.83 -3.83 0.73
C THR A 2 -13.72 -4.03 1.94
N PRO A 3 -14.87 -4.72 1.82
CA PRO A 3 -15.70 -5.03 2.97
C PRO A 3 -14.90 -5.91 3.94
N TYR A 4 -14.96 -5.59 5.23
CA TYR A 4 -14.45 -6.47 6.28
C TYR A 4 -15.54 -7.49 6.60
N VAL A 5 -15.16 -8.74 6.64
CA VAL A 5 -16.05 -9.81 7.07
C VAL A 5 -15.70 -10.16 8.51
N ASP A 6 -16.65 -10.00 9.42
CA ASP A 6 -16.47 -10.31 10.83
C ASP A 6 -16.38 -11.82 11.08
N GLU A 7 -16.15 -12.23 12.32
CA GLU A 7 -16.06 -13.63 12.75
C GLU A 7 -17.33 -14.45 12.50
N ASN A 8 -18.48 -13.78 12.27
CA ASN A 8 -19.77 -14.41 11.93
C ASN A 8 -20.03 -14.42 10.42
N GLY A 9 -19.06 -14.06 9.60
CA GLY A 9 -19.20 -13.96 8.15
C GLY A 9 -20.02 -12.77 7.66
N LYS A 10 -20.34 -11.81 8.54
CA LYS A 10 -21.16 -10.64 8.18
C LYS A 10 -20.29 -9.49 7.67
N PRO A 11 -20.53 -8.97 6.45
CA PRO A 11 -19.76 -7.88 5.90
C PRO A 11 -20.13 -6.54 6.55
N LYS A 12 -19.11 -5.73 6.87
CA LYS A 12 -19.24 -4.37 7.39
C LYS A 12 -18.87 -3.34 6.33
N TYR A 13 -19.80 -2.48 5.98
CA TYR A 13 -19.62 -1.45 4.96
C TYR A 13 -19.57 -0.02 5.52
N TYR A 14 -20.20 0.23 6.67
CA TYR A 14 -20.38 1.58 7.24
C TYR A 14 -19.44 1.85 8.39
N GLY A 15 -19.15 3.14 8.62
CA GLY A 15 -18.33 3.59 9.74
C GLY A 15 -16.88 3.16 9.65
N ARG A 16 -16.39 2.82 8.44
CA ARG A 16 -15.01 2.40 8.20
C ARG A 16 -14.16 3.55 7.66
N PHE A 17 -12.92 3.61 8.09
CA PHE A 17 -11.96 4.61 7.66
C PHE A 17 -10.57 4.02 7.47
N ASN A 18 -9.69 4.76 6.79
CA ASN A 18 -8.30 4.37 6.60
C ASN A 18 -7.42 5.09 7.63
N GLN A 19 -6.66 4.34 8.42
CA GLN A 19 -5.71 4.87 9.40
C GLN A 19 -4.46 5.48 8.72
N GLY A 20 -4.13 5.02 7.51
CA GLY A 20 -3.01 5.52 6.75
C GLY A 20 -2.52 4.56 5.68
N VAL A 21 -1.68 5.10 4.80
CA VAL A 21 -1.05 4.36 3.70
C VAL A 21 0.46 4.45 3.83
N VAL A 22 1.15 3.34 3.64
CA VAL A 22 2.60 3.29 3.40
C VAL A 22 2.82 2.67 2.04
N THR A 23 3.50 3.38 1.14
CA THR A 23 3.68 2.93 -0.25
C THR A 23 5.09 2.40 -0.46
N VAL A 24 5.19 1.16 -0.92
CA VAL A 24 6.45 0.56 -1.36
C VAL A 24 6.79 0.98 -2.78
N ASN A 25 8.05 1.35 -3.01
CA ASN A 25 8.60 1.60 -4.33
C ASN A 25 9.17 0.30 -4.90
N LEU A 26 8.40 -0.39 -5.73
CA LEU A 26 8.81 -1.67 -6.32
C LEU A 26 10.02 -1.52 -7.25
N ILE A 27 10.17 -0.37 -7.91
CA ILE A 27 11.30 -0.11 -8.82
C ILE A 27 12.62 -0.08 -8.05
N ASP A 28 12.63 0.54 -6.84
CA ASP A 28 13.82 0.58 -6.00
C ASP A 28 14.30 -0.83 -5.63
N ILE A 29 13.38 -1.74 -5.36
CA ILE A 29 13.68 -3.15 -5.09
C ILE A 29 14.25 -3.82 -6.35
N GLY A 30 13.57 -3.69 -7.49
CA GLY A 30 14.00 -4.27 -8.76
C GLY A 30 15.39 -3.82 -9.19
N LEU A 31 15.65 -2.51 -9.17
CA LEU A 31 16.97 -1.95 -9.53
C LEU A 31 18.06 -2.31 -8.53
N SER A 32 17.75 -2.40 -7.22
CA SER A 32 18.72 -2.83 -6.20
C SER A 32 19.09 -4.31 -6.33
N ALA A 33 18.17 -5.13 -6.81
CA ALA A 33 18.42 -6.55 -7.08
C ALA A 33 19.24 -6.76 -8.36
N GLY A 34 19.13 -5.84 -9.33
CA GLY A 34 19.67 -6.03 -10.67
C GLY A 34 18.80 -7.03 -11.44
N LYS A 35 19.40 -8.12 -11.97
CA LYS A 35 18.64 -9.19 -12.66
C LYS A 35 18.59 -10.49 -11.85
N ASP A 36 18.89 -10.42 -10.58
CA ASP A 36 18.92 -11.54 -9.64
C ASP A 36 17.58 -11.63 -8.89
N LEU A 37 16.77 -12.64 -9.21
CA LEU A 37 15.45 -12.84 -8.61
C LEU A 37 15.53 -13.27 -7.15
N ASP A 38 16.53 -14.06 -6.74
CA ASP A 38 16.69 -14.47 -5.33
C ASP A 38 17.02 -13.25 -4.47
N LYS A 39 17.90 -12.40 -4.96
CA LYS A 39 18.22 -11.12 -4.32
C LYS A 39 17.00 -10.18 -4.30
N PHE A 40 16.19 -10.18 -5.36
CA PHE A 40 14.96 -9.40 -5.41
C PHE A 40 14.01 -9.80 -4.28
N TRP A 41 13.73 -11.09 -4.11
CA TRP A 41 12.81 -11.54 -3.06
C TRP A 41 13.35 -11.27 -1.67
N LYS A 42 14.65 -11.39 -1.45
CA LYS A 42 15.27 -11.03 -0.17
C LYS A 42 15.07 -9.55 0.16
N ILE A 43 15.39 -8.64 -0.78
CA ILE A 43 15.17 -7.20 -0.58
C ILE A 43 13.68 -6.88 -0.43
N PHE A 44 12.82 -7.57 -1.19
CA PHE A 44 11.37 -7.43 -1.09
C PHE A 44 10.88 -7.72 0.34
N ASP A 45 11.28 -8.85 0.91
CA ASP A 45 10.89 -9.24 2.28
C ASP A 45 11.41 -8.22 3.33
N GLU A 46 12.63 -7.72 3.18
CA GLU A 46 13.17 -6.64 4.03
C GLU A 46 12.33 -5.35 3.93
N ARG A 47 11.88 -4.99 2.73
CA ARG A 47 11.01 -3.80 2.52
C ARG A 47 9.61 -4.02 3.07
N MET A 48 9.06 -5.23 2.99
CA MET A 48 7.77 -5.55 3.60
C MET A 48 7.81 -5.39 5.12
N GLU A 49 8.86 -5.84 5.77
CA GLU A 49 9.06 -5.63 7.20
C GLU A 49 9.11 -4.13 7.57
N LEU A 50 9.83 -3.33 6.79
CA LEU A 50 9.88 -1.88 7.00
C LEU A 50 8.50 -1.21 6.78
N CYS A 51 7.75 -1.62 5.77
CA CYS A 51 6.41 -1.12 5.52
C CYS A 51 5.46 -1.49 6.66
N HIS A 52 5.54 -2.72 7.16
CA HIS A 52 4.76 -3.19 8.30
C HIS A 52 5.00 -2.34 9.54
N ARG A 53 6.26 -2.16 9.95
CA ARG A 53 6.64 -1.31 11.08
C ARG A 53 6.14 0.14 10.92
N ALA A 54 6.25 0.69 9.71
CA ALA A 54 5.75 2.04 9.43
C ALA A 54 4.21 2.13 9.53
N LEU A 55 3.49 1.08 9.12
CA LEU A 55 2.04 0.99 9.29
C LEU A 55 1.65 0.84 10.77
N GLN A 56 2.39 0.03 11.53
CA GLN A 56 2.20 -0.09 12.98
C GLN A 56 2.43 1.25 13.71
N CYS A 57 3.47 2.01 13.37
CA CYS A 57 3.69 3.35 13.91
C CYS A 57 2.50 4.30 13.65
N ARG A 58 1.83 4.17 12.49
CA ARG A 58 0.62 4.95 12.20
C ARG A 58 -0.55 4.55 13.09
N HIS A 59 -0.73 3.26 13.30
CA HIS A 59 -1.76 2.71 14.19
C HIS A 59 -1.53 3.17 15.64
N GLU A 60 -0.33 3.00 16.15
CA GLU A 60 0.04 3.40 17.51
C GLU A 60 -0.19 4.88 17.78
N ARG A 61 0.07 5.74 16.79
CA ARG A 61 -0.19 7.19 16.92
C ARG A 61 -1.66 7.56 17.06
N LEU A 62 -2.57 6.71 16.63
CA LEU A 62 -4.01 6.91 16.79
C LEU A 62 -4.52 6.36 18.14
N THR A 63 -3.81 5.44 18.74
CA THR A 63 -4.16 4.82 20.01
C THR A 63 -4.22 5.89 21.12
N GLY A 64 -5.28 5.87 21.91
CA GLY A 64 -5.52 6.84 22.97
C GLY A 64 -6.09 8.20 22.50
N THR A 65 -6.29 8.39 21.19
CA THR A 65 -6.91 9.62 20.66
C THR A 65 -8.33 9.76 21.17
N LEU A 66 -8.68 10.95 21.68
CA LEU A 66 -10.02 11.25 22.15
C LEU A 66 -10.93 11.64 20.99
N SER A 67 -12.21 11.33 21.12
CA SER A 67 -13.26 11.70 20.16
C SER A 67 -13.35 13.21 19.88
N ASP A 68 -12.85 14.02 20.82
CA ASP A 68 -12.78 15.49 20.72
C ASP A 68 -11.78 15.97 19.66
N ALA A 69 -10.82 15.14 19.26
CA ALA A 69 -9.84 15.51 18.22
C ALA A 69 -10.49 15.77 16.86
N ALA A 70 -11.59 15.09 16.56
CA ALA A 70 -12.38 15.31 15.33
C ALA A 70 -13.87 14.97 15.60
N PRO A 71 -14.63 15.85 16.26
CA PRO A 71 -15.99 15.56 16.70
C PRO A 71 -16.93 15.15 15.56
N ILE A 72 -16.82 15.76 14.39
CA ILE A 72 -17.64 15.42 13.23
C ILE A 72 -17.47 13.96 12.85
N LEU A 73 -16.24 13.45 12.90
CA LEU A 73 -15.95 12.06 12.56
C LEU A 73 -16.42 11.10 13.65
N TRP A 74 -16.12 11.41 14.91
CA TRP A 74 -16.20 10.46 16.00
C TRP A 74 -17.47 10.58 16.86
N GLN A 75 -18.04 11.79 16.99
CA GLN A 75 -19.20 12.04 17.88
C GLN A 75 -20.51 12.21 17.09
N TYR A 76 -20.48 12.91 15.95
CA TYR A 76 -21.69 13.32 15.24
C TYR A 76 -22.11 12.38 14.09
N GLY A 77 -21.45 11.24 13.97
CA GLY A 77 -21.96 10.13 13.16
C GLY A 77 -21.40 10.01 11.74
N ALA A 78 -20.38 10.80 11.35
CA ALA A 78 -19.75 10.58 10.06
C ALA A 78 -19.07 9.19 9.99
N LEU A 79 -18.40 8.76 11.07
CA LEU A 79 -17.81 7.43 11.19
C LEU A 79 -18.34 6.67 12.42
N ALA A 80 -18.54 7.36 13.54
CA ALA A 80 -19.00 6.79 14.80
C ALA A 80 -19.89 7.79 15.57
N ARG A 81 -20.48 7.31 16.68
CA ARG A 81 -21.26 8.10 17.64
C ARG A 81 -20.72 7.87 19.05
N LEU A 82 -19.45 8.25 19.26
CA LEU A 82 -18.79 8.19 20.56
C LEU A 82 -19.23 9.37 21.43
N LYS A 83 -19.18 9.18 22.74
CA LYS A 83 -19.37 10.26 23.68
C LYS A 83 -18.17 11.21 23.68
N LYS A 84 -18.37 12.46 24.08
CA LYS A 84 -17.28 13.41 24.29
C LYS A 84 -16.26 12.85 25.27
N GLY A 85 -14.95 12.96 24.94
CA GLY A 85 -13.86 12.44 25.76
C GLY A 85 -13.65 10.91 25.67
N GLU A 86 -14.45 10.19 24.91
CA GLU A 86 -14.28 8.74 24.71
C GLU A 86 -13.12 8.47 23.73
N LYS A 87 -12.29 7.46 24.04
CA LYS A 87 -11.19 7.05 23.16
C LYS A 87 -11.71 6.32 21.92
N ILE A 88 -11.03 6.53 20.77
CA ILE A 88 -11.38 5.89 19.49
C ILE A 88 -10.83 4.46 19.37
N ASP A 89 -10.10 3.95 20.34
CA ASP A 89 -9.32 2.70 20.29
C ASP A 89 -10.14 1.49 19.77
N LYS A 90 -11.40 1.39 20.20
CA LYS A 90 -12.32 0.34 19.73
C LYS A 90 -12.61 0.38 18.22
N LEU A 91 -12.33 1.51 17.55
CA LEU A 91 -12.51 1.69 16.11
C LEU A 91 -11.23 1.37 15.33
N LEU A 92 -10.11 1.10 16.00
CA LEU A 92 -8.83 0.81 15.37
C LEU A 92 -8.65 -0.68 15.05
N HIS A 93 -9.52 -1.54 15.60
CA HIS A 93 -9.49 -3.00 15.45
C HIS A 93 -10.83 -3.54 14.95
N GLY A 94 -10.90 -4.86 14.71
CA GLY A 94 -12.15 -5.56 14.41
C GLY A 94 -12.84 -5.07 13.13
N GLY A 95 -12.09 -4.63 12.13
CA GLY A 95 -12.62 -4.22 10.83
C GLY A 95 -13.27 -2.84 10.75
N TYR A 96 -13.20 -2.02 11.80
CA TYR A 96 -13.67 -0.63 11.75
C TYR A 96 -12.76 0.26 10.91
N SER A 97 -11.47 -0.04 10.88
CA SER A 97 -10.49 0.74 10.13
C SER A 97 -9.49 -0.17 9.40
N THR A 98 -8.82 0.41 8.43
CA THR A 98 -7.89 -0.28 7.55
C THR A 98 -6.54 0.42 7.56
N LEU A 99 -5.45 -0.34 7.63
CA LEU A 99 -4.11 0.08 7.26
C LEU A 99 -3.84 -0.36 5.83
N SER A 100 -3.36 0.54 4.99
CA SER A 100 -3.16 0.23 3.57
C SER A 100 -1.69 0.11 3.21
N LEU A 101 -1.31 -1.08 2.71
CA LEU A 101 -0.03 -1.27 2.03
C LEU A 101 -0.18 -0.77 0.60
N GLY A 102 0.39 0.38 0.30
CA GLY A 102 0.43 0.94 -1.05
C GLY A 102 1.57 0.34 -1.87
N TYR A 103 1.41 0.28 -3.18
CA TYR A 103 2.49 -0.04 -4.11
C TYR A 103 2.48 0.90 -5.32
N ALA A 104 3.65 1.07 -5.93
CA ALA A 104 3.82 1.81 -7.19
C ALA A 104 5.01 1.25 -7.98
N GLY A 105 4.96 1.39 -9.31
CA GLY A 105 6.05 1.01 -10.20
C GLY A 105 6.15 -0.48 -10.51
N LEU A 106 5.04 -1.22 -10.53
CA LEU A 106 5.05 -2.65 -10.85
C LEU A 106 5.57 -2.91 -12.26
N TRP A 107 5.16 -2.12 -13.24
CA TRP A 107 5.59 -2.29 -14.63
C TRP A 107 7.10 -2.12 -14.78
N GLU A 108 7.65 -1.02 -14.27
CA GLU A 108 9.07 -0.73 -14.34
C GLU A 108 9.90 -1.73 -13.52
N CYS A 109 9.36 -2.20 -12.41
CA CYS A 109 9.99 -3.24 -11.58
C CYS A 109 10.19 -4.54 -12.39
N VAL A 110 9.13 -5.08 -12.97
CA VAL A 110 9.18 -6.30 -13.79
C VAL A 110 10.10 -6.10 -15.00
N TYR A 111 9.96 -4.97 -15.68
CA TYR A 111 10.78 -4.68 -16.85
C TYR A 111 12.27 -4.58 -16.49
N SER A 112 12.63 -3.98 -15.38
CA SER A 112 14.03 -3.88 -14.92
C SER A 112 14.64 -5.23 -14.55
N LEU A 113 13.83 -6.15 -14.00
CA LEU A 113 14.29 -7.47 -13.57
C LEU A 113 14.52 -8.43 -14.74
N ILE A 114 13.55 -8.57 -15.63
CA ILE A 114 13.56 -9.63 -16.66
C ILE A 114 13.50 -9.08 -18.09
N GLY A 115 13.42 -7.76 -18.29
CA GLY A 115 13.35 -7.14 -19.60
C GLY A 115 12.04 -7.41 -20.37
N LYS A 116 10.99 -7.90 -19.68
CA LYS A 116 9.69 -8.24 -20.25
C LYS A 116 8.61 -7.28 -19.80
N LYS A 117 7.64 -7.02 -20.68
CA LYS A 117 6.46 -6.20 -20.36
C LYS A 117 5.42 -7.03 -19.63
N LEU A 118 4.56 -6.37 -18.83
CA LEU A 118 3.42 -7.04 -18.17
C LEU A 118 2.38 -7.63 -19.14
N THR A 119 2.45 -7.28 -20.43
CA THR A 119 1.61 -7.85 -21.49
C THR A 119 2.19 -9.13 -22.08
N GLU A 120 3.45 -9.45 -21.81
CA GLU A 120 4.12 -10.69 -22.21
C GLU A 120 3.91 -11.75 -21.11
N LYS A 121 3.96 -13.03 -21.46
CA LYS A 121 3.63 -14.13 -20.55
C LYS A 121 4.49 -14.11 -19.28
N GLU A 122 5.80 -14.08 -19.41
CA GLU A 122 6.74 -14.12 -18.29
C GLU A 122 6.62 -12.86 -17.41
N GLY A 123 6.41 -11.69 -18.04
CA GLY A 123 6.20 -10.42 -17.32
C GLY A 123 4.90 -10.42 -16.54
N LYS A 124 3.83 -10.98 -17.12
CA LYS A 124 2.54 -11.14 -16.44
C LYS A 124 2.64 -12.10 -15.24
N GLU A 125 3.31 -13.24 -15.42
CA GLU A 125 3.50 -14.23 -14.37
C GLU A 125 4.25 -13.64 -13.18
N LEU A 126 5.39 -12.99 -13.39
CA LEU A 126 6.14 -12.33 -12.32
C LEU A 126 5.35 -11.18 -11.69
N GLY A 127 4.64 -10.39 -12.49
CA GLY A 127 3.78 -9.31 -11.97
C GLY A 127 2.68 -9.84 -11.05
N LEU A 128 2.02 -10.95 -11.41
CA LEU A 128 1.01 -11.59 -10.58
C LEU A 128 1.61 -12.20 -9.31
N GLU A 129 2.80 -12.79 -9.39
CA GLU A 129 3.52 -13.32 -8.23
C GLU A 129 3.84 -12.22 -7.21
N ILE A 130 4.36 -11.07 -7.67
CA ILE A 130 4.61 -9.90 -6.81
C ILE A 130 3.31 -9.43 -6.14
N MET A 131 2.22 -9.32 -6.89
CA MET A 131 0.93 -8.90 -6.37
C MET A 131 0.36 -9.90 -5.35
N GLN A 132 0.49 -11.19 -5.60
CA GLN A 132 0.08 -12.23 -4.68
C GLN A 132 0.87 -12.16 -3.38
N LYS A 133 2.19 -12.02 -3.46
CA LYS A 133 3.07 -11.88 -2.30
C LYS A 133 2.69 -10.67 -1.42
N LEU A 134 2.37 -9.52 -2.05
CA LEU A 134 1.88 -8.32 -1.33
C LEU A 134 0.55 -8.60 -0.59
N ASN A 135 -0.38 -9.32 -1.22
CA ASN A 135 -1.63 -9.73 -0.58
C ASN A 135 -1.41 -10.71 0.57
N ASP A 136 -0.49 -11.67 0.41
CA ASP A 136 -0.16 -12.65 1.44
C ASP A 136 0.40 -11.97 2.69
N TYR A 137 1.24 -10.94 2.54
CA TYR A 137 1.71 -10.13 3.67
C TYR A 137 0.55 -9.41 4.37
N CYS A 138 -0.35 -8.78 3.63
CA CYS A 138 -1.54 -8.14 4.22
C CYS A 138 -2.40 -9.16 5.00
N ALA A 139 -2.63 -10.34 4.43
CA ALA A 139 -3.38 -11.41 5.08
C ALA A 139 -2.70 -11.93 6.35
N LYS A 140 -1.37 -12.11 6.32
CA LYS A 140 -0.56 -12.53 7.46
C LYS A 140 -0.66 -11.53 8.61
N TRP A 141 -0.46 -10.23 8.35
CA TRP A 141 -0.53 -9.18 9.36
C TRP A 141 -1.95 -9.05 9.95
N LYS A 142 -2.96 -9.08 9.07
CA LYS A 142 -4.38 -9.05 9.51
C LYS A 142 -4.69 -10.17 10.49
N LYS A 143 -4.25 -11.40 10.20
CA LYS A 143 -4.47 -12.56 11.09
C LYS A 143 -3.72 -12.42 12.42
N ALA A 144 -2.52 -11.85 12.40
CA ALA A 144 -1.69 -11.73 13.61
C ALA A 144 -2.17 -10.62 14.56
N GLU A 145 -2.73 -9.52 14.05
CA GLU A 145 -2.91 -8.28 14.81
C GLU A 145 -4.37 -7.86 14.99
N ASN A 146 -5.33 -8.57 14.37
CA ASN A 146 -6.75 -8.17 14.36
C ASN A 146 -6.99 -6.75 13.85
N ILE A 147 -6.13 -6.30 12.91
CA ILE A 147 -6.25 -5.03 12.17
C ILE A 147 -6.51 -5.36 10.72
N ASP A 148 -7.40 -4.62 10.06
CA ASP A 148 -7.66 -4.83 8.64
C ASP A 148 -6.52 -4.22 7.79
N TYR A 149 -5.65 -5.06 7.27
CA TYR A 149 -4.63 -4.68 6.29
C TYR A 149 -5.14 -4.91 4.87
N SER A 150 -4.96 -3.94 3.99
CA SER A 150 -5.37 -4.07 2.60
C SER A 150 -4.31 -3.58 1.63
N LEU A 151 -4.20 -4.26 0.49
CA LEU A 151 -3.36 -3.81 -0.60
C LEU A 151 -4.03 -2.63 -1.33
N TYR A 152 -3.25 -1.62 -1.67
CA TYR A 152 -3.72 -0.38 -2.27
C TYR A 152 -2.83 0.09 -3.42
N GLY A 153 -3.37 0.14 -4.62
CA GLY A 153 -2.68 0.80 -5.73
C GLY A 153 -2.63 2.30 -5.49
N THR A 154 -1.45 2.82 -5.17
CA THR A 154 -1.30 4.21 -4.72
C THR A 154 -1.55 5.20 -5.86
N PRO A 155 -2.61 6.04 -5.82
CA PRO A 155 -2.95 6.97 -6.89
C PRO A 155 -2.26 8.35 -6.74
N LEU A 156 -1.38 8.53 -5.75
CA LEU A 156 -0.80 9.83 -5.39
C LEU A 156 0.31 10.25 -6.36
N GLU A 157 0.06 11.23 -7.19
CA GLU A 157 1.02 11.80 -8.16
C GLU A 157 2.27 12.36 -7.48
N SER A 158 2.11 13.06 -6.34
CA SER A 158 3.25 13.58 -5.56
C SER A 158 4.20 12.48 -5.09
N THR A 159 3.67 11.33 -4.71
CA THR A 159 4.46 10.16 -4.30
C THR A 159 5.21 9.56 -5.48
N THR A 160 4.55 9.40 -6.63
CA THR A 160 5.15 8.84 -7.84
C THR A 160 6.21 9.75 -8.44
N TYR A 161 6.02 11.07 -8.37
CA TYR A 161 7.03 12.06 -8.73
C TYR A 161 8.25 11.97 -7.80
N LYS A 162 8.02 11.99 -6.48
CA LYS A 162 9.11 11.87 -5.50
C LYS A 162 9.91 10.59 -5.69
N PHE A 163 9.24 9.47 -5.93
CA PHE A 163 9.90 8.20 -6.20
C PHE A 163 10.75 8.25 -7.47
N ALA A 164 10.22 8.82 -8.56
CA ALA A 164 10.97 9.00 -9.80
C ALA A 164 12.26 9.82 -9.56
N LYS A 165 12.18 10.95 -8.85
CA LYS A 165 13.35 11.78 -8.55
C LYS A 165 14.36 11.08 -7.64
N CYS A 166 13.91 10.32 -6.65
CA CYS A 166 14.80 9.52 -5.79
C CYS A 166 15.51 8.42 -6.58
N LEU A 167 14.80 7.74 -7.49
CA LEU A 167 15.38 6.73 -8.37
C LEU A 167 16.44 7.31 -9.31
N GLN A 168 16.14 8.45 -9.94
CA GLN A 168 17.11 9.16 -10.79
C GLN A 168 18.38 9.54 -10.03
N LYS A 169 18.23 10.03 -8.79
CA LYS A 169 19.37 10.38 -7.94
C LYS A 169 20.20 9.15 -7.56
N ARG A 170 19.56 8.01 -7.30
CA ARG A 170 20.23 6.81 -6.80
C ARG A 170 20.83 5.94 -7.88
N PHE A 171 20.13 5.78 -9.01
CA PHE A 171 20.47 4.83 -10.07
C PHE A 171 20.81 5.50 -11.41
N GLY A 172 20.68 6.83 -11.51
CA GLY A 172 20.85 7.56 -12.76
C GLY A 172 19.63 7.42 -13.69
N ILE A 173 19.82 7.84 -14.95
CA ILE A 173 18.79 7.75 -16.00
C ILE A 173 18.90 6.41 -16.70
N ILE A 174 17.89 5.57 -16.54
CA ILE A 174 17.76 4.26 -17.18
C ILE A 174 16.56 4.34 -18.12
N LYS A 175 16.80 4.17 -19.43
CA LYS A 175 15.77 4.27 -20.47
C LYS A 175 14.62 3.30 -20.21
N GLY A 176 13.39 3.82 -20.23
CA GLY A 176 12.16 3.06 -20.00
C GLY A 176 11.85 2.79 -18.52
N VAL A 177 12.76 3.10 -17.58
CA VAL A 177 12.59 2.83 -16.15
C VAL A 177 12.62 4.12 -15.32
N THR A 178 13.73 4.86 -15.32
CA THR A 178 13.90 6.07 -14.52
C THR A 178 13.94 7.37 -15.33
N ASP A 179 13.79 7.30 -16.63
CA ASP A 179 13.81 8.43 -17.57
C ASP A 179 12.52 9.26 -17.60
N LYS A 180 11.58 8.97 -16.69
CA LYS A 180 10.28 9.63 -16.57
C LYS A 180 10.21 10.52 -15.33
N ASN A 181 9.31 11.50 -15.36
CA ASN A 181 9.03 12.35 -14.19
C ASN A 181 8.13 11.68 -13.14
N TYR A 182 7.42 10.63 -13.52
CA TYR A 182 6.51 9.86 -12.67
C TYR A 182 6.71 8.36 -12.92
N ILE A 183 6.59 7.56 -11.89
CA ILE A 183 6.52 6.11 -12.01
C ILE A 183 5.09 5.66 -12.24
N THR A 184 4.91 4.46 -12.76
CA THR A 184 3.57 3.90 -13.04
C THR A 184 2.79 3.66 -11.75
N ASN A 185 1.53 4.12 -11.74
CA ASN A 185 0.55 3.88 -10.68
C ASN A 185 -0.82 3.58 -11.29
N THR A 186 -1.84 3.37 -10.44
CA THR A 186 -3.22 3.07 -10.90
C THR A 186 -3.87 4.19 -11.71
N VAL A 187 -3.49 5.45 -11.47
CA VAL A 187 -4.05 6.61 -12.20
C VAL A 187 -3.48 6.72 -13.61
N SER A 188 -2.23 6.31 -13.82
CA SER A 188 -1.58 6.35 -15.14
C SER A 188 -2.34 5.55 -16.22
N TYR A 189 -3.05 4.49 -15.82
CA TYR A 189 -3.87 3.70 -16.74
C TYR A 189 -5.16 4.39 -17.17
N THR A 190 -5.72 5.26 -16.36
CA THR A 190 -6.95 5.99 -16.68
C THR A 190 -6.67 7.15 -17.63
N HIS A 191 -5.53 7.82 -17.53
CA HIS A 191 -5.13 8.91 -18.42
C HIS A 191 -4.72 8.43 -19.82
N LEU A 192 -4.20 7.21 -19.97
CA LEU A 192 -3.84 6.62 -21.27
C LEU A 192 -5.07 6.20 -22.11
N ARG A 193 -6.26 6.12 -21.52
CA ARG A 193 -7.51 5.83 -22.23
C ARG A 193 -8.32 7.08 -22.60
N ALA A 194 -7.89 8.26 -22.22
CA ALA A 194 -8.57 9.53 -22.46
C ALA A 194 -8.00 10.32 -23.65
N HIS A 195 -7.09 9.72 -24.45
CA HIS A 195 -6.53 10.28 -25.68
C HIS A 195 -6.66 9.32 -26.84
#